data_c7c812e0b1549acfe000597b3f98a9de
#
_entry.id   c7c812e0b1549acfe000597b3f98a9de
#
_cell.length_a   1.000
_cell.length_b   1.000
_cell.length_c   1.000
_cell.angle_alpha   90.00
_cell.angle_beta   90.00
_cell.angle_gamma   90.00
#
_symmetry.space_group_name_H-M   'P 1'
#
loop_
_entity.id
_entity.type
_entity.pdbx_description
1 polymer ?
#
loop_
_entity_poly.entity_id
_entity_poly.type
_entity_poly.pdbx_seq_one_letter_code
_entity_poly.pdbx_strand_id
1 'polypeptide(L)'
;MVFSQILQFISRFRRAFLSPTKALTSYSQCAEDLIVKMFLQVGASTERGFYVDVGCHHPRRGSNTFGFYKAGWCGILIDMEEDKVRVAQMARKRDVVVQSAISDRAETLNIYSPGEFSTNATIDPSAAAHHPDYHRLSAVTTETLTEVLDRCDCPETFEFLN
;
A
#
# COMPACT_ATOMS: atom_id res chain seq x y z
N MET A 1 -2.00 41.84 37.98
CA MET A 1 -1.44 40.48 38.20
C MET A 1 -2.51 39.37 38.00
N VAL A 2 -3.66 39.42 38.65
CA VAL A 2 -4.73 38.39 38.56
C VAL A 2 -5.26 38.22 37.13
N PHE A 3 -5.49 39.27 36.38
CA PHE A 3 -6.04 39.22 35.00
C PHE A 3 -5.11 38.48 34.02
N SER A 4 -3.80 38.64 34.15
CA SER A 4 -2.81 37.94 33.33
C SER A 4 -2.82 36.43 33.62
N GLN A 5 -3.01 36.01 34.85
CA GLN A 5 -3.09 34.59 35.25
C GLN A 5 -4.36 33.94 34.74
N ILE A 6 -5.49 34.64 34.75
CA ILE A 6 -6.77 34.16 34.21
C ILE A 6 -6.64 33.94 32.68
N LEU A 7 -6.06 34.88 31.94
CA LEU A 7 -5.85 34.73 30.50
C LEU A 7 -4.92 33.56 30.16
N GLN A 8 -3.86 33.36 30.94
CA GLN A 8 -2.97 32.19 30.77
C GLN A 8 -3.69 30.88 31.07
N PHE A 9 -4.52 30.82 32.11
CA PHE A 9 -5.33 29.64 32.43
C PHE A 9 -6.32 29.32 31.32
N ILE A 10 -7.06 30.31 30.81
CA ILE A 10 -8.00 30.14 29.69
C ILE A 10 -7.26 29.64 28.43
N SER A 11 -6.09 30.20 28.13
CA SER A 11 -5.26 29.78 27.00
C SER A 11 -4.81 28.31 27.12
N ARG A 12 -4.35 27.91 28.32
CA ARG A 12 -3.94 26.53 28.61
C ARG A 12 -5.12 25.56 28.54
N PHE A 13 -6.27 25.95 29.11
CA PHE A 13 -7.50 25.17 29.04
C PHE A 13 -7.95 24.95 27.58
N ARG A 14 -8.03 26.03 26.78
CA ARG A 14 -8.35 25.92 25.36
C ARG A 14 -7.40 25.00 24.62
N ARG A 15 -6.10 25.06 24.88
CA ARG A 15 -5.09 24.22 24.24
C ARG A 15 -5.21 22.76 24.67
N ALA A 16 -5.54 22.48 25.94
CA ALA A 16 -5.67 21.12 26.47
C ALA A 16 -6.98 20.44 26.05
N PHE A 17 -8.10 21.17 26.02
CA PHE A 17 -9.43 20.58 25.89
C PHE A 17 -10.16 20.93 24.59
N LEU A 18 -9.77 22.02 23.91
CA LEU A 18 -10.43 22.47 22.69
C LEU A 18 -9.55 22.37 21.45
N SER A 19 -8.30 21.89 21.58
CA SER A 19 -7.48 21.57 20.41
C SER A 19 -8.09 20.36 19.71
N PRO A 20 -8.42 20.47 18.41
CA PRO A 20 -8.93 19.33 17.69
C PRO A 20 -7.88 18.23 17.67
N THR A 21 -8.21 17.09 18.23
CA THR A 21 -7.43 15.87 18.02
C THR A 21 -7.54 15.52 16.54
N LYS A 22 -6.44 15.60 15.80
CA LYS A 22 -6.44 15.09 14.42
C LYS A 22 -6.63 13.58 14.47
N ALA A 23 -7.78 13.12 14.05
CA ALA A 23 -7.98 11.70 13.81
C ALA A 23 -7.00 11.25 12.72
N LEU A 24 -6.26 10.19 13.00
CA LEU A 24 -5.43 9.54 12.01
C LEU A 24 -6.29 8.52 11.26
N THR A 25 -6.25 8.58 9.93
CA THR A 25 -6.97 7.63 9.08
C THR A 25 -5.97 6.62 8.55
N SER A 26 -6.19 5.35 8.88
CA SER A 26 -5.48 4.22 8.29
C SER A 26 -6.25 3.68 7.09
N TYR A 27 -5.52 3.16 6.12
CA TYR A 27 -6.02 2.45 4.94
C TYR A 27 -5.58 1.00 4.91
N SER A 28 -4.59 0.62 5.72
CA SER A 28 -4.09 -0.75 5.88
C SER A 28 -5.00 -1.62 6.73
N GLN A 29 -4.69 -2.90 6.84
CA GLN A 29 -5.51 -3.85 7.61
C GLN A 29 -5.41 -3.63 9.12
N CYS A 30 -4.19 -3.38 9.64
CA CYS A 30 -3.92 -3.25 11.07
C CYS A 30 -3.19 -1.95 11.42
N ALA A 31 -3.39 -0.88 10.64
CA ALA A 31 -2.80 0.45 10.82
C ALA A 31 -1.27 0.51 10.60
N GLU A 32 -0.69 -0.44 9.86
CA GLU A 32 0.73 -0.48 9.50
C GLU A 32 1.15 0.79 8.73
N ASP A 33 0.29 1.27 7.84
CA ASP A 33 0.50 2.49 7.06
C ASP A 33 0.74 3.72 7.93
N LEU A 34 0.13 3.80 9.12
CA LEU A 34 0.35 4.90 10.06
C LEU A 34 1.72 4.81 10.73
N ILE A 35 2.16 3.60 11.08
CA ILE A 35 3.46 3.36 11.68
C ILE A 35 4.58 3.75 10.70
N VAL A 36 4.49 3.25 9.46
CA VAL A 36 5.47 3.55 8.41
C VAL A 36 5.49 5.04 8.07
N LYS A 37 4.31 5.69 7.95
CA LYS A 37 4.22 7.14 7.75
C LYS A 37 4.89 7.95 8.86
N MET A 38 4.70 7.53 10.11
CA MET A 38 5.32 8.20 11.25
C MET A 38 6.85 8.02 11.22
N PHE A 39 7.32 6.81 10.90
CA PHE A 39 8.74 6.51 10.76
C PHE A 39 9.41 7.30 9.64
N LEU A 40 8.78 7.36 8.47
CA LEU A 40 9.26 8.10 7.30
C LEU A 40 8.92 9.60 7.35
N GLN A 41 8.30 10.09 8.42
CA GLN A 41 7.89 11.50 8.61
C GLN A 41 7.04 12.05 7.44
N VAL A 42 6.21 11.22 6.84
CA VAL A 42 5.39 11.59 5.67
C VAL A 42 4.40 12.70 6.03
N GLY A 43 4.46 13.80 5.28
CA GLY A 43 3.64 14.99 5.50
C GLY A 43 4.27 16.02 6.45
N ALA A 44 5.42 15.74 7.05
CA ALA A 44 6.23 16.73 7.77
C ALA A 44 7.19 17.47 6.83
N SER A 45 7.57 16.82 5.71
CA SER A 45 8.38 17.38 4.62
C SER A 45 7.51 17.65 3.39
N THR A 46 7.96 18.55 2.53
CA THR A 46 7.39 18.78 1.19
C THR A 46 7.92 17.77 0.17
N GLU A 47 8.88 16.94 0.56
CA GLU A 47 9.47 15.92 -0.29
C GLU A 47 8.47 14.80 -0.55
N ARG A 48 8.42 14.37 -1.80
CA ARG A 48 7.60 13.26 -2.26
C ARG A 48 8.50 12.06 -2.44
N GLY A 49 8.18 10.99 -1.73
CA GLY A 49 8.90 9.74 -1.83
C GLY A 49 8.31 8.81 -2.89
N PHE A 50 9.00 7.69 -3.05
CA PHE A 50 8.64 6.63 -3.97
C PHE A 50 8.48 5.31 -3.19
N TYR A 51 7.51 4.48 -3.59
CA TYR A 51 7.28 3.17 -2.99
C TYR A 51 7.13 2.08 -4.04
N VAL A 52 7.41 0.85 -3.62
CA VAL A 52 7.11 -0.39 -4.35
C VAL A 52 6.16 -1.22 -3.51
N ASP A 53 5.05 -1.68 -4.09
CA ASP A 53 3.98 -2.42 -3.40
C ASP A 53 3.74 -3.74 -4.13
N VAL A 54 4.26 -4.84 -3.57
CA VAL A 54 4.16 -6.20 -4.14
C VAL A 54 2.97 -6.92 -3.51
N GLY A 55 2.03 -7.38 -4.34
CA GLY A 55 0.75 -7.89 -3.88
C GLY A 55 -0.19 -6.76 -3.44
N CYS A 56 -0.27 -5.70 -4.25
CA CYS A 56 -0.99 -4.47 -3.89
C CYS A 56 -2.50 -4.64 -3.68
N HIS A 57 -3.08 -5.75 -4.13
CA HIS A 57 -4.46 -6.19 -3.94
C HIS A 57 -5.49 -5.10 -4.29
N HIS A 58 -5.93 -4.33 -3.34
CA HIS A 58 -6.94 -3.29 -3.54
C HIS A 58 -6.30 -1.89 -3.44
N PRO A 59 -6.54 -0.97 -4.39
CA PRO A 59 -5.82 0.31 -4.47
C PRO A 59 -6.07 1.25 -3.29
N ARG A 60 -7.05 0.97 -2.42
CA ARG A 60 -7.45 1.86 -1.32
C ARG A 60 -7.65 1.15 0.02
N ARG A 61 -8.44 0.05 0.05
CA ARG A 61 -8.78 -0.68 1.28
C ARG A 61 -7.75 -1.77 1.55
N GLY A 62 -7.25 -1.85 2.77
CA GLY A 62 -6.18 -2.78 3.13
C GLY A 62 -4.83 -2.41 2.50
N SER A 63 -4.68 -1.19 1.94
CA SER A 63 -3.47 -0.77 1.24
C SER A 63 -2.50 -0.06 2.17
N ASN A 64 -1.29 -0.58 2.27
CA ASN A 64 -0.20 0.05 3.03
C ASN A 64 0.35 1.32 2.34
N THR A 65 0.12 1.47 1.03
CA THR A 65 0.66 2.57 0.23
C THR A 65 -0.34 3.67 -0.13
N PHE A 66 -1.66 3.46 0.03
CA PHE A 66 -2.64 4.47 -0.35
C PHE A 66 -2.53 5.77 0.45
N GLY A 67 -2.14 5.67 1.71
CA GLY A 67 -1.89 6.85 2.53
C GLY A 67 -0.73 7.70 2.04
N PHE A 68 0.33 7.09 1.48
CA PHE A 68 1.45 7.79 0.84
C PHE A 68 1.01 8.43 -0.48
N TYR A 69 0.25 7.68 -1.29
CA TYR A 69 -0.34 8.21 -2.51
C TYR A 69 -1.16 9.48 -2.24
N LYS A 70 -2.01 9.50 -1.20
CA LYS A 70 -2.75 10.70 -0.78
C LYS A 70 -1.84 11.85 -0.34
N ALA A 71 -0.68 11.56 0.22
CA ALA A 71 0.33 12.55 0.59
C ALA A 71 1.13 13.09 -0.62
N GLY A 72 0.83 12.60 -1.83
CA GLY A 72 1.46 13.07 -3.07
C GLY A 72 2.60 12.20 -3.58
N TRP A 73 2.92 11.10 -2.91
CA TRP A 73 3.91 10.13 -3.37
C TRP A 73 3.41 9.36 -4.60
N CYS A 74 4.30 8.68 -5.28
CA CYS A 74 3.99 7.73 -6.36
C CYS A 74 4.84 6.48 -6.19
N GLY A 75 4.56 5.45 -6.99
CA GLY A 75 5.32 4.23 -6.92
C GLY A 75 4.94 3.20 -7.97
N ILE A 76 5.38 1.97 -7.75
CA ILE A 76 5.06 0.81 -8.56
C ILE A 76 4.15 -0.10 -7.73
N LEU A 77 3.00 -0.47 -8.30
CA LEU A 77 2.07 -1.45 -7.74
C LEU A 77 2.14 -2.72 -8.59
N ILE A 78 2.35 -3.84 -7.94
CA ILE A 78 2.47 -5.14 -8.60
C ILE A 78 1.40 -6.08 -8.03
N ASP A 79 0.64 -6.72 -8.91
CA ASP A 79 -0.28 -7.79 -8.51
C ASP A 79 -0.37 -8.84 -9.63
N MET A 80 -0.60 -10.08 -9.26
CA MET A 80 -0.70 -11.18 -10.22
C MET A 80 -2.07 -11.27 -10.88
N GLU A 81 -3.13 -10.73 -10.26
CA GLU A 81 -4.49 -10.80 -10.77
C GLU A 81 -4.85 -9.61 -11.64
N GLU A 82 -5.23 -9.87 -12.89
CA GLU A 82 -5.54 -8.83 -13.87
C GLU A 82 -6.62 -7.86 -13.42
N ASP A 83 -7.68 -8.33 -12.76
CA ASP A 83 -8.77 -7.47 -12.31
C ASP A 83 -8.33 -6.50 -11.21
N LYS A 84 -7.45 -6.93 -10.29
CA LYS A 84 -6.84 -6.06 -9.28
C LYS A 84 -5.97 -4.98 -9.94
N VAL A 85 -5.16 -5.38 -10.92
CA VAL A 85 -4.33 -4.46 -11.72
C VAL A 85 -5.19 -3.40 -12.42
N ARG A 86 -6.28 -3.80 -13.07
CA ARG A 86 -7.20 -2.89 -13.76
C ARG A 86 -7.82 -1.87 -12.79
N VAL A 87 -8.28 -2.32 -11.62
CA VAL A 87 -8.85 -1.44 -10.60
C VAL A 87 -7.80 -0.48 -10.04
N ALA A 88 -6.57 -0.96 -9.82
CA ALA A 88 -5.47 -0.13 -9.38
C ALA A 88 -5.10 0.94 -10.43
N GLN A 89 -5.02 0.59 -11.71
CA GLN A 89 -4.77 1.53 -12.82
C GLN A 89 -5.84 2.64 -12.92
N MET A 90 -7.09 2.30 -12.64
CA MET A 90 -8.16 3.31 -12.61
C MET A 90 -8.06 4.25 -11.43
N ALA A 91 -7.66 3.76 -10.26
CA ALA A 91 -7.69 4.51 -9.01
C ALA A 91 -6.38 5.24 -8.68
N ARG A 92 -5.23 4.76 -9.19
CA ARG A 92 -3.88 5.19 -8.81
C ARG A 92 -3.12 5.76 -10.01
N LYS A 93 -3.63 6.86 -10.57
CA LYS A 93 -3.17 7.45 -11.84
C LYS A 93 -1.71 7.94 -11.86
N ARG A 94 -1.10 8.15 -10.70
CA ARG A 94 0.32 8.55 -10.61
C ARG A 94 1.27 7.37 -10.43
N ASP A 95 0.72 6.18 -10.18
CA ASP A 95 1.50 4.97 -10.00
C ASP A 95 1.63 4.20 -11.31
N VAL A 96 2.75 3.52 -11.47
CA VAL A 96 2.93 2.48 -12.48
C VAL A 96 2.30 1.20 -11.92
N VAL A 97 1.40 0.58 -12.64
CA VAL A 97 0.70 -0.64 -12.18
C VAL A 97 0.98 -1.77 -13.15
N VAL A 98 1.50 -2.87 -12.63
CA VAL A 98 2.03 -4.00 -13.38
C VAL A 98 1.33 -5.29 -12.98
N GLN A 99 0.95 -6.09 -13.97
CA GLN A 99 0.56 -7.47 -13.74
C GLN A 99 1.79 -8.37 -13.78
N SER A 100 2.16 -8.92 -12.64
CA SER A 100 3.22 -9.91 -12.49
C SER A 100 3.10 -10.63 -11.17
N ALA A 101 3.58 -11.86 -11.11
CA ALA A 101 3.87 -12.58 -9.87
C ALA A 101 5.39 -12.57 -9.66
N ILE A 102 5.82 -12.12 -8.50
CA ILE A 102 7.25 -12.05 -8.19
C ILE A 102 7.77 -13.44 -7.76
N SER A 103 8.81 -13.89 -8.42
CA SER A 103 9.48 -15.18 -8.18
C SER A 103 10.99 -15.05 -8.41
N ASP A 104 11.72 -16.12 -8.19
CA ASP A 104 13.17 -16.21 -8.45
C ASP A 104 13.53 -16.48 -9.92
N ARG A 105 12.52 -16.75 -10.75
CA ARG A 105 12.69 -17.06 -12.18
C ARG A 105 11.44 -16.74 -12.99
N ALA A 106 11.62 -16.58 -14.30
CA ALA A 106 10.53 -16.36 -15.24
C ALA A 106 9.90 -17.70 -15.68
N GLU A 107 8.63 -17.90 -15.36
CA GLU A 107 7.83 -19.05 -15.79
C GLU A 107 6.34 -18.67 -15.86
N THR A 108 5.53 -19.50 -16.50
CA THR A 108 4.07 -19.28 -16.49
C THR A 108 3.42 -20.21 -15.50
N LEU A 109 2.77 -19.65 -14.49
CA LEU A 109 2.12 -20.37 -13.40
C LEU A 109 0.62 -20.10 -13.37
N ASN A 110 -0.14 -21.07 -12.84
CA ASN A 110 -1.56 -20.88 -12.59
C ASN A 110 -1.77 -20.12 -11.29
N ILE A 111 -2.75 -19.22 -11.29
CA ILE A 111 -3.25 -18.57 -10.08
C ILE A 111 -4.41 -19.39 -9.54
N TYR A 112 -4.39 -19.66 -8.25
CA TYR A 112 -5.46 -20.31 -7.50
C TYR A 112 -6.00 -19.36 -6.44
N SER A 113 -7.32 -19.30 -6.29
CA SER A 113 -7.97 -18.41 -5.34
C SER A 113 -9.32 -18.97 -4.90
N PRO A 114 -9.79 -18.64 -3.68
CA PRO A 114 -11.14 -18.97 -3.24
C PRO A 114 -12.22 -18.07 -3.86
N GLY A 115 -11.83 -17.04 -4.58
CA GLY A 115 -12.75 -16.11 -5.24
C GLY A 115 -12.05 -14.86 -5.78
N GLU A 116 -12.80 -14.10 -6.57
CA GLU A 116 -12.32 -12.83 -7.11
C GLU A 116 -11.98 -11.84 -5.99
N PHE A 117 -10.94 -11.06 -6.17
CA PHE A 117 -10.46 -10.08 -5.18
C PHE A 117 -10.11 -10.67 -3.80
N SER A 118 -9.80 -11.97 -3.73
CA SER A 118 -9.33 -12.57 -2.49
C SER A 118 -7.93 -12.08 -2.13
N THR A 119 -7.66 -11.91 -0.84
CA THR A 119 -6.30 -11.66 -0.31
C THR A 119 -5.44 -12.92 -0.26
N ASN A 120 -6.06 -14.10 -0.48
CA ASN A 120 -5.42 -15.40 -0.29
C ASN A 120 -5.11 -16.13 -1.60
N ALA A 121 -5.05 -15.40 -2.72
CA ALA A 121 -4.63 -16.00 -3.99
C ALA A 121 -3.18 -16.48 -3.93
N THR A 122 -2.88 -17.61 -4.56
CA THR A 122 -1.55 -18.23 -4.58
C THR A 122 -1.21 -18.79 -5.96
N ILE A 123 0.08 -18.86 -6.26
CA ILE A 123 0.62 -19.58 -7.41
C ILE A 123 1.15 -20.99 -7.03
N ASP A 124 1.15 -21.33 -5.75
CA ASP A 124 1.55 -22.63 -5.25
C ASP A 124 0.39 -23.63 -5.32
N PRO A 125 0.45 -24.64 -6.22
CA PRO A 125 -0.60 -25.63 -6.33
C PRO A 125 -0.71 -26.52 -5.09
N SER A 126 0.36 -26.70 -4.33
CA SER A 126 0.32 -27.51 -3.10
C SER A 126 -0.43 -26.78 -1.99
N ALA A 127 -0.23 -25.46 -1.86
CA ALA A 127 -1.02 -24.65 -0.94
C ALA A 127 -2.49 -24.64 -1.33
N ALA A 128 -2.81 -24.50 -2.63
CA ALA A 128 -4.18 -24.52 -3.12
C ALA A 128 -4.89 -25.87 -2.86
N ALA A 129 -4.18 -26.99 -3.00
CA ALA A 129 -4.75 -28.34 -2.82
C ALA A 129 -5.24 -28.62 -1.38
N HIS A 130 -4.76 -27.89 -0.40
CA HIS A 130 -5.19 -28.01 1.00
C HIS A 130 -6.49 -27.24 1.32
N HIS A 131 -7.01 -26.48 0.35
CA HIS A 131 -8.19 -25.65 0.52
C HIS A 131 -9.27 -26.04 -0.50
N PRO A 132 -10.40 -26.63 -0.09
CA PRO A 132 -11.42 -27.14 -1.02
C PRO A 132 -12.10 -26.01 -1.84
N ASP A 133 -12.05 -24.78 -1.36
CA ASP A 133 -12.68 -23.62 -2.02
C ASP A 133 -11.78 -22.99 -3.10
N TYR A 134 -10.51 -23.42 -3.20
CA TYR A 134 -9.60 -22.87 -4.20
C TYR A 134 -9.86 -23.45 -5.57
N HIS A 135 -9.98 -22.59 -6.54
CA HIS A 135 -10.10 -22.96 -7.94
C HIS A 135 -9.08 -22.16 -8.77
N ARG A 136 -8.76 -22.69 -9.94
CA ARG A 136 -7.89 -21.99 -10.88
C ARG A 136 -8.63 -20.78 -11.47
N LEU A 137 -8.06 -19.58 -11.34
CA LEU A 137 -8.59 -18.35 -11.94
C LEU A 137 -8.03 -18.12 -13.34
N SER A 138 -6.71 -18.05 -13.45
CA SER A 138 -5.99 -17.65 -14.66
C SER A 138 -4.56 -18.16 -14.62
N ALA A 139 -3.74 -17.71 -15.56
CA ALA A 139 -2.29 -17.89 -15.54
C ALA A 139 -1.61 -16.53 -15.47
N VAL A 140 -0.43 -16.49 -14.90
CA VAL A 140 0.43 -15.31 -14.81
C VAL A 140 1.87 -15.66 -15.16
N THR A 141 2.58 -14.75 -15.78
CA THR A 141 4.03 -14.86 -15.95
C THR A 141 4.71 -14.31 -14.70
N THR A 142 5.63 -15.10 -14.15
CA THR A 142 6.47 -14.67 -13.04
C THR A 142 7.70 -13.94 -13.57
N GLU A 143 8.20 -13.00 -12.77
CA GLU A 143 9.42 -12.24 -13.02
C GLU A 143 10.15 -12.04 -11.71
N THR A 144 11.44 -11.78 -11.76
CA THR A 144 12.15 -11.30 -10.58
C THR A 144 11.75 -9.86 -10.26
N LEU A 145 11.83 -9.48 -9.00
CA LEU A 145 11.54 -8.09 -8.62
C LEU A 145 12.47 -7.11 -9.36
N THR A 146 13.75 -7.47 -9.52
CA THR A 146 14.70 -6.64 -10.25
C THR A 146 14.26 -6.38 -11.69
N GLU A 147 13.85 -7.42 -12.43
CA GLU A 147 13.37 -7.26 -13.81
C GLU A 147 12.15 -6.33 -13.90
N VAL A 148 11.22 -6.47 -12.95
CA VAL A 148 10.04 -5.57 -12.90
C VAL A 148 10.46 -4.14 -12.59
N LEU A 149 11.36 -3.92 -11.63
CA LEU A 149 11.83 -2.59 -11.27
C LEU A 149 12.57 -1.92 -12.44
N ASP A 150 13.45 -2.65 -13.13
CA ASP A 150 14.22 -2.14 -14.26
C ASP A 150 13.31 -1.71 -15.42
N ARG A 151 12.33 -2.53 -15.82
CA ARG A 151 11.41 -2.19 -16.91
C ARG A 151 10.38 -1.11 -16.57
N CYS A 152 10.22 -0.79 -15.28
CA CYS A 152 9.35 0.28 -14.80
C CYS A 152 10.10 1.58 -14.51
N ASP A 153 11.37 1.68 -14.88
CA ASP A 153 12.23 2.84 -14.60
C ASP A 153 12.21 3.23 -13.12
N CYS A 154 12.28 2.21 -12.22
CA CYS A 154 12.31 2.44 -10.78
C CYS A 154 13.55 3.26 -10.40
N PRO A 155 13.41 4.28 -9.54
CA PRO A 155 14.59 4.98 -9.03
C PRO A 155 15.57 4.01 -8.34
N GLU A 156 16.88 4.29 -8.45
CA GLU A 156 17.93 3.49 -7.77
C GLU A 156 17.72 3.38 -6.25
N THR A 157 17.06 4.38 -5.68
CA THR A 157 16.69 4.41 -4.26
C THR A 157 15.22 4.79 -4.13
N PHE A 158 14.52 4.13 -3.21
CA PHE A 158 13.14 4.43 -2.84
C PHE A 158 12.93 4.21 -1.34
N GLU A 159 11.91 4.86 -0.79
CA GLU A 159 11.72 4.95 0.65
C GLU A 159 10.99 3.77 1.26
N PHE A 160 10.14 3.06 0.47
CA PHE A 160 9.30 2.00 1.04
C PHE A 160 9.08 0.85 0.06
N LEU A 161 9.34 -0.37 0.53
CA LEU A 161 8.96 -1.64 -0.11
C LEU A 161 7.95 -2.35 0.80
N ASN A 162 6.79 -2.69 0.25
CA ASN A 162 5.74 -3.47 0.91
C ASN A 162 5.63 -4.86 0.29
#